data_b290b582495082ea2f83574a1c6e94f4
#
_entry.id   b290b582495082ea2f83574a1c6e94f4
#
_cell.length_a   1.000
_cell.length_b   1.000
_cell.length_c   1.000
_cell.angle_alpha   90.00
_cell.angle_beta   90.00
_cell.angle_gamma   90.00
#
_symmetry.space_group_name_H-M   'P 1'
#
loop_
_entity.id
_entity.type
_entity.pdbx_description
1 polymer ?
#
loop_
_entity_poly.entity_id
_entity_poly.type
_entity_poly.pdbx_seq_one_letter_code
_entity_poly.pdbx_strand_id
1 'polypeptide(L)'
;IMPYQLAKIDRNGKIGVLLSSIINWATNIKNSFLRKLMEILTQIDKRVRLPKYNSETFSNFFEKNVKKISFGRLLDRKVVIYSTCFVNFNKKNTGVAALKVLKKNGVVVEHAYPGCCGMPFLEQADLPKVVKQAKEVSSELLKWIDKGYKVVTLTASCGLMLKFEWPLLLPDNGDIKKLSKHVFDIDEYIVDIANKEGLAPGLSEIDGGVTVHNACHARAQNMGIKARDMLKNIPNVK
;
A
#
# COMPACT_ATOMS: atom_id res chain seq x y z
N ILE A 1 -26.33 0.52 -4.81
CA ILE A 1 -25.63 1.85 -4.78
C ILE A 1 -24.27 1.73 -4.11
N MET A 2 -24.19 1.06 -2.94
CA MET A 2 -22.96 0.97 -2.15
C MET A 2 -21.78 0.30 -2.88
N PRO A 3 -21.90 -0.89 -3.50
CA PRO A 3 -20.77 -1.54 -4.18
C PRO A 3 -20.13 -0.63 -5.24
N TYR A 4 -20.96 0.04 -6.03
CA TYR A 4 -20.49 0.94 -7.09
C TYR A 4 -19.72 2.16 -6.55
N GLN A 5 -20.04 2.67 -5.36
CA GLN A 5 -19.32 3.78 -4.73
C GLN A 5 -17.98 3.33 -4.14
N LEU A 6 -17.91 2.13 -3.58
CA LEU A 6 -16.65 1.55 -3.08
C LEU A 6 -15.62 1.36 -4.19
N ALA A 7 -16.07 1.06 -5.41
CA ALA A 7 -15.19 0.91 -6.56
C ALA A 7 -14.59 2.23 -7.08
N LYS A 8 -15.23 3.39 -6.78
CA LYS A 8 -14.73 4.72 -7.17
C LYS A 8 -13.68 5.29 -6.20
N ILE A 9 -12.78 4.45 -5.74
CA ILE A 9 -11.89 4.75 -4.62
C ILE A 9 -10.97 5.94 -4.89
N ASP A 10 -10.49 6.12 -6.13
CA ASP A 10 -9.61 7.24 -6.50
C ASP A 10 -10.34 8.58 -6.43
N ARG A 11 -11.53 8.65 -7.01
CA ARG A 11 -12.37 9.87 -6.95
C ARG A 11 -12.76 10.20 -5.51
N ASN A 12 -13.24 9.19 -4.79
CA ASN A 12 -13.68 9.36 -3.41
C ASN A 12 -12.50 9.69 -2.50
N GLY A 13 -11.32 9.15 -2.76
CA GLY A 13 -10.08 9.44 -2.05
C GLY A 13 -9.64 10.89 -2.23
N LYS A 14 -9.63 11.40 -3.47
CA LYS A 14 -9.29 12.81 -3.76
C LYS A 14 -10.24 13.77 -3.05
N ILE A 15 -11.54 13.54 -3.14
CA ILE A 15 -12.56 14.36 -2.45
C ILE A 15 -12.40 14.21 -0.92
N GLY A 16 -12.17 12.99 -0.45
CA GLY A 16 -11.98 12.68 0.96
C GLY A 16 -10.80 13.39 1.60
N VAL A 17 -9.69 13.52 0.89
CA VAL A 17 -8.51 14.29 1.34
C VAL A 17 -8.81 15.79 1.35
N LEU A 18 -9.42 16.31 0.28
CA LEU A 18 -9.75 17.73 0.17
C LEU A 18 -10.69 18.19 1.29
N LEU A 19 -11.69 17.39 1.61
CA LEU A 19 -12.71 17.69 2.65
C LEU A 19 -12.47 16.87 3.93
N SER A 20 -11.23 16.48 4.21
CA SER A 20 -10.90 15.52 5.26
C SER A 20 -11.41 15.93 6.64
N SER A 21 -11.30 17.19 7.03
CA SER A 21 -11.80 17.70 8.32
C SER A 21 -13.30 17.48 8.48
N ILE A 22 -14.08 17.84 7.46
CA ILE A 22 -15.54 17.73 7.46
C ILE A 22 -15.97 16.27 7.44
N ILE A 23 -15.40 15.48 6.49
CA ILE A 23 -15.76 14.08 6.32
C ILE A 23 -15.37 13.27 7.55
N ASN A 24 -14.17 13.47 8.10
CA ASN A 24 -13.71 12.77 9.30
C ASN A 24 -14.55 13.13 10.54
N TRP A 25 -15.01 14.37 10.63
CA TRP A 25 -15.93 14.79 11.68
C TRP A 25 -17.30 14.13 11.51
N ALA A 26 -17.89 14.18 10.30
CA ALA A 26 -19.19 13.62 10.01
C ALA A 26 -19.23 12.08 10.18
N THR A 27 -18.16 11.39 9.80
CA THR A 27 -18.04 9.92 9.89
C THR A 27 -17.54 9.42 11.25
N ASN A 28 -17.23 10.32 12.19
CA ASN A 28 -16.76 9.93 13.51
C ASN A 28 -17.87 9.17 14.27
N ILE A 29 -17.48 8.05 14.89
CA ILE A 29 -18.40 7.20 15.68
C ILE A 29 -19.08 7.96 16.84
N LYS A 30 -18.44 9.02 17.35
CA LYS A 30 -19.01 9.88 18.41
C LYS A 30 -20.14 10.77 17.91
N ASN A 31 -20.26 10.99 16.59
CA ASN A 31 -21.33 11.79 15.99
C ASN A 31 -22.54 10.90 15.70
N SER A 32 -23.27 10.53 16.75
CA SER A 32 -24.36 9.55 16.71
C SER A 32 -25.47 9.93 15.73
N PHE A 33 -25.81 11.22 15.61
CA PHE A 33 -26.85 11.70 14.71
C PHE A 33 -26.50 11.50 13.24
N LEU A 34 -25.33 12.01 12.82
CA LEU A 34 -24.91 11.85 11.43
C LEU A 34 -24.62 10.38 11.07
N ARG A 35 -24.10 9.60 12.02
CA ARG A 35 -23.88 8.16 11.82
C ARG A 35 -25.18 7.39 11.65
N LYS A 36 -26.27 7.75 12.38
CA LYS A 36 -27.60 7.17 12.19
C LYS A 36 -28.19 7.55 10.83
N LEU A 37 -28.07 8.81 10.41
CA LEU A 37 -28.50 9.25 9.09
C LEU A 37 -27.73 8.51 7.97
N MET A 38 -26.41 8.37 8.13
CA MET A 38 -25.56 7.63 7.22
C MET A 38 -25.97 6.15 7.13
N GLU A 39 -26.29 5.51 8.26
CA GLU A 39 -26.79 4.12 8.29
C GLU A 39 -28.05 3.94 7.45
N ILE A 40 -29.01 4.87 7.60
CA ILE A 40 -30.27 4.85 6.81
C ILE A 40 -29.98 4.99 5.30
N LEU A 41 -29.09 5.90 4.92
CA LEU A 41 -28.81 6.20 3.52
C LEU A 41 -27.88 5.16 2.86
N THR A 42 -26.95 4.59 3.61
CA THR A 42 -25.88 3.77 3.04
C THR A 42 -25.91 2.31 3.48
N GLN A 43 -26.75 1.98 4.47
CA GLN A 43 -26.82 0.66 5.11
C GLN A 43 -25.51 0.23 5.80
N ILE A 44 -24.61 1.18 6.09
CA ILE A 44 -23.42 0.93 6.91
C ILE A 44 -23.80 1.16 8.37
N ASP A 45 -23.72 0.09 9.17
CA ASP A 45 -23.99 0.16 10.61
C ASP A 45 -23.22 1.32 11.28
N LYS A 46 -23.92 2.11 12.08
CA LYS A 46 -23.35 3.28 12.76
C LYS A 46 -22.19 2.98 13.69
N ARG A 47 -22.06 1.71 14.17
CA ARG A 47 -20.99 1.24 15.06
C ARG A 47 -19.67 0.97 14.30
N VAL A 48 -19.70 0.80 12.98
CA VAL A 48 -18.51 0.54 12.17
C VAL A 48 -17.58 1.76 12.16
N ARG A 49 -16.33 1.55 12.51
CA ARG A 49 -15.29 2.58 12.40
C ARG A 49 -14.83 2.70 10.96
N LEU A 50 -15.15 3.81 10.32
CA LEU A 50 -14.70 4.08 8.96
C LEU A 50 -13.24 4.58 8.95
N PRO A 51 -12.44 4.23 7.94
CA PRO A 51 -11.11 4.78 7.76
C PRO A 51 -11.18 6.31 7.63
N LYS A 52 -10.30 7.01 8.34
CA LYS A 52 -10.17 8.46 8.20
C LYS A 52 -9.38 8.80 6.95
N TYR A 53 -9.73 9.91 6.31
CA TYR A 53 -8.92 10.50 5.26
C TYR A 53 -7.78 11.32 5.86
N ASN A 54 -6.61 11.24 5.21
CA ASN A 54 -5.50 12.13 5.54
C ASN A 54 -5.85 13.59 5.13
N SER A 55 -5.21 14.57 5.76
CA SER A 55 -5.28 15.98 5.33
C SER A 55 -4.43 16.28 4.09
N GLU A 56 -3.54 15.36 3.73
CA GLU A 56 -2.61 15.42 2.61
C GLU A 56 -2.38 14.00 2.09
N THR A 57 -2.26 13.82 0.78
CA THR A 57 -1.91 12.52 0.19
C THR A 57 -0.47 12.12 0.51
N PHE A 58 -0.17 10.82 0.47
CA PHE A 58 1.22 10.38 0.56
C PHE A 58 2.05 10.87 -0.63
N SER A 59 1.46 10.96 -1.83
CA SER A 59 2.13 11.52 -3.01
C SER A 59 2.66 12.93 -2.75
N ASN A 60 1.78 13.84 -2.27
CA ASN A 60 2.18 15.22 -1.96
C ASN A 60 3.23 15.29 -0.84
N PHE A 61 3.08 14.44 0.20
CA PHE A 61 4.08 14.34 1.25
C PHE A 61 5.44 13.91 0.70
N PHE A 62 5.46 12.90 -0.16
CA PHE A 62 6.69 12.38 -0.76
C PHE A 62 7.43 13.47 -1.53
N GLU A 63 6.76 14.14 -2.46
CA GLU A 63 7.34 15.21 -3.27
C GLU A 63 7.99 16.32 -2.43
N LYS A 64 7.31 16.73 -1.36
CA LYS A 64 7.79 17.81 -0.46
C LYS A 64 8.96 17.39 0.44
N ASN A 65 9.06 16.11 0.81
CA ASN A 65 9.91 15.68 1.91
C ASN A 65 10.96 14.63 1.54
N VAL A 66 10.89 13.96 0.40
CA VAL A 66 11.79 12.86 0.04
C VAL A 66 13.28 13.27 0.10
N LYS A 67 13.61 14.49 -0.33
CA LYS A 67 14.99 15.04 -0.30
C LYS A 67 15.48 15.33 1.11
N LYS A 68 14.58 15.59 2.07
CA LYS A 68 14.90 15.92 3.46
C LYS A 68 15.20 14.68 4.32
N ILE A 69 14.81 13.49 3.86
CA ILE A 69 15.04 12.24 4.58
C ILE A 69 16.40 11.72 4.14
N SER A 70 17.36 11.70 5.08
CA SER A 70 18.73 11.25 4.84
C SER A 70 18.82 9.74 4.58
N PHE A 71 19.89 9.35 3.88
CA PHE A 71 20.28 7.95 3.77
C PHE A 71 21.08 7.50 4.98
N GLY A 72 20.91 6.26 5.41
CA GLY A 72 21.74 5.65 6.44
C GLY A 72 23.08 5.15 5.87
N ARG A 73 23.01 4.50 4.74
CA ARG A 73 24.13 4.00 3.91
C ARG A 73 23.65 4.01 2.47
N LEU A 74 24.50 3.73 1.50
CA LEU A 74 24.10 3.60 0.11
C LEU A 74 24.23 2.12 -0.31
N LEU A 75 23.16 1.56 -0.85
CA LEU A 75 23.14 0.26 -1.52
C LEU A 75 22.87 0.46 -3.01
N ASP A 76 23.29 -0.49 -3.82
CA ASP A 76 22.90 -0.54 -5.24
C ASP A 76 21.49 -1.15 -5.38
N ARG A 77 20.51 -0.49 -4.74
CA ARG A 77 19.10 -0.88 -4.78
C ARG A 77 18.22 0.31 -5.09
N LYS A 78 17.26 0.10 -5.99
CA LYS A 78 16.30 1.12 -6.42
C LYS A 78 14.90 0.58 -6.34
N VAL A 79 13.99 1.32 -5.69
CA VAL A 79 12.58 0.96 -5.62
C VAL A 79 11.69 2.14 -5.97
N VAL A 80 10.57 1.84 -6.59
CA VAL A 80 9.43 2.73 -6.66
C VAL A 80 8.34 2.22 -5.69
N ILE A 81 7.95 3.05 -4.73
CA ILE A 81 6.83 2.74 -3.86
C ILE A 81 5.53 2.95 -4.65
N TYR A 82 4.82 1.86 -4.93
CA TYR A 82 3.42 1.93 -5.34
C TYR A 82 2.57 2.10 -4.08
N SER A 83 2.21 3.34 -3.76
CA SER A 83 1.65 3.68 -2.44
C SER A 83 0.28 3.10 -2.16
N THR A 84 -0.43 2.59 -3.18
CA THR A 84 -1.82 2.12 -3.09
C THR A 84 -2.82 3.22 -2.74
N CYS A 85 -4.09 3.02 -3.03
CA CYS A 85 -5.13 3.99 -2.70
C CYS A 85 -5.26 4.21 -1.18
N PHE A 86 -5.18 3.11 -0.41
CA PHE A 86 -5.36 3.16 1.03
C PHE A 86 -4.24 3.94 1.74
N VAL A 87 -2.99 3.72 1.38
CA VAL A 87 -1.86 4.48 1.94
C VAL A 87 -1.91 5.93 1.47
N ASN A 88 -2.20 6.15 0.19
CA ASN A 88 -2.23 7.50 -0.36
C ASN A 88 -3.29 8.39 0.29
N PHE A 89 -4.50 7.87 0.52
CA PHE A 89 -5.63 8.67 0.98
C PHE A 89 -5.94 8.54 2.48
N ASN A 90 -5.65 7.37 3.10
CA ASN A 90 -6.12 7.06 4.45
C ASN A 90 -4.99 6.78 5.47
N LYS A 91 -3.87 6.19 5.06
CA LYS A 91 -2.79 5.75 5.95
C LYS A 91 -1.42 6.27 5.53
N LYS A 92 -1.32 7.58 5.29
CA LYS A 92 -0.07 8.26 4.90
C LYS A 92 1.13 7.85 5.77
N ASN A 93 0.95 7.70 7.06
CA ASN A 93 2.03 7.35 8.00
C ASN A 93 2.69 6.01 7.69
N THR A 94 1.96 5.03 7.13
CA THR A 94 2.53 3.76 6.66
C THR A 94 3.54 4.01 5.53
N GLY A 95 3.16 4.84 4.55
CA GLY A 95 4.07 5.23 3.47
C GLY A 95 5.30 6.00 3.97
N VAL A 96 5.11 6.89 4.93
CA VAL A 96 6.22 7.65 5.57
C VAL A 96 7.18 6.71 6.29
N ALA A 97 6.66 5.72 7.02
CA ALA A 97 7.48 4.72 7.71
C ALA A 97 8.28 3.87 6.71
N ALA A 98 7.61 3.35 5.67
CA ALA A 98 8.26 2.58 4.61
C ALA A 98 9.38 3.38 3.92
N LEU A 99 9.11 4.64 3.56
CA LEU A 99 10.11 5.54 2.97
C LEU A 99 11.33 5.72 3.89
N LYS A 100 11.11 5.98 5.19
CA LYS A 100 12.18 6.15 6.16
C LYS A 100 13.02 4.88 6.33
N VAL A 101 12.37 3.72 6.46
CA VAL A 101 13.04 2.43 6.62
C VAL A 101 13.88 2.10 5.38
N LEU A 102 13.33 2.24 4.18
CA LEU A 102 14.03 1.98 2.93
C LEU A 102 15.24 2.91 2.78
N LYS A 103 15.09 4.20 2.99
CA LYS A 103 16.20 5.16 2.90
C LYS A 103 17.26 4.92 3.98
N LYS A 104 16.87 4.60 5.22
CA LYS A 104 17.82 4.24 6.27
C LYS A 104 18.65 3.01 5.90
N ASN A 105 18.05 2.06 5.18
CA ASN A 105 18.73 0.88 4.65
C ASN A 105 19.47 1.14 3.32
N GLY A 106 19.56 2.38 2.86
CA GLY A 106 20.40 2.75 1.72
C GLY A 106 19.76 2.54 0.35
N VAL A 107 18.45 2.35 0.30
CA VAL A 107 17.72 2.14 -0.95
C VAL A 107 17.36 3.49 -1.57
N VAL A 108 17.60 3.63 -2.88
CA VAL A 108 17.10 4.77 -3.67
C VAL A 108 15.59 4.58 -3.85
N VAL A 109 14.80 5.56 -3.38
CA VAL A 109 13.35 5.45 -3.32
C VAL A 109 12.69 6.51 -4.16
N GLU A 110 11.85 6.08 -5.08
CA GLU A 110 10.91 6.90 -5.84
C GLU A 110 9.47 6.52 -5.49
N HIS A 111 8.52 7.27 -5.99
CA HIS A 111 7.10 7.07 -5.72
C HIS A 111 6.28 7.09 -7.00
N ALA A 112 5.27 6.23 -7.07
CA ALA A 112 4.25 6.25 -8.12
C ALA A 112 2.87 5.91 -7.55
N TYR A 113 1.86 6.64 -8.01
CA TYR A 113 0.46 6.32 -7.80
C TYR A 113 -0.33 6.60 -9.10
N PRO A 114 -0.25 5.72 -10.09
CA PRO A 114 -0.99 5.88 -11.35
C PRO A 114 -2.49 5.58 -11.23
N GLY A 115 -2.92 4.95 -10.11
CA GLY A 115 -4.31 4.61 -9.83
C GLY A 115 -4.43 3.40 -8.91
N CYS A 116 -5.66 2.97 -8.65
CA CYS A 116 -5.96 1.80 -7.83
C CYS A 116 -5.57 0.49 -8.55
N CYS A 117 -5.18 -0.54 -7.81
CA CYS A 117 -4.88 -1.88 -8.36
C CYS A 117 -6.12 -2.64 -8.89
N GLY A 118 -7.31 -2.14 -8.65
CA GLY A 118 -8.55 -2.76 -9.11
C GLY A 118 -9.15 -3.83 -8.18
N MET A 119 -8.57 -4.11 -7.02
CA MET A 119 -9.14 -5.08 -6.05
C MET A 119 -10.63 -4.82 -5.76
N PRO A 120 -11.11 -3.59 -5.52
CA PRO A 120 -12.54 -3.36 -5.28
C PRO A 120 -13.44 -3.69 -6.47
N PHE A 121 -12.92 -3.67 -7.69
CA PHE A 121 -13.65 -4.14 -8.87
C PHE A 121 -13.66 -5.66 -8.95
N LEU A 122 -12.53 -6.30 -8.61
CA LEU A 122 -12.43 -7.77 -8.57
C LEU A 122 -13.43 -8.36 -7.56
N GLU A 123 -13.53 -7.79 -6.37
CA GLU A 123 -14.49 -8.18 -5.32
C GLU A 123 -15.96 -8.02 -5.74
N GLN A 124 -16.22 -7.23 -6.78
CA GLN A 124 -17.54 -7.03 -7.38
C GLN A 124 -17.72 -7.78 -8.70
N ALA A 125 -16.77 -8.64 -9.08
CA ALA A 125 -16.74 -9.37 -10.34
C ALA A 125 -16.77 -8.45 -11.59
N ASP A 126 -16.38 -7.18 -11.49
CA ASP A 126 -16.27 -6.25 -12.62
C ASP A 126 -14.91 -6.42 -13.33
N LEU A 127 -14.72 -7.59 -13.93
CA LEU A 127 -13.46 -7.97 -14.58
C LEU A 127 -13.02 -7.01 -15.70
N PRO A 128 -13.92 -6.44 -16.53
CA PRO A 128 -13.52 -5.46 -17.54
C PRO A 128 -12.82 -4.23 -16.94
N LYS A 129 -13.28 -3.74 -15.77
CA LYS A 129 -12.63 -2.62 -15.09
C LYS A 129 -11.31 -3.03 -14.44
N VAL A 130 -11.21 -4.25 -13.91
CA VAL A 130 -9.93 -4.78 -13.40
C VAL A 130 -8.89 -4.81 -14.51
N VAL A 131 -9.24 -5.34 -15.68
CA VAL A 131 -8.36 -5.42 -16.86
C VAL A 131 -7.92 -4.02 -17.32
N LYS A 132 -8.85 -3.06 -17.36
CA LYS A 132 -8.54 -1.67 -17.69
C LYS A 132 -7.51 -1.10 -16.72
N GLN A 133 -7.77 -1.21 -15.41
CA GLN A 133 -6.85 -0.74 -14.35
C GLN A 133 -5.48 -1.42 -14.44
N ALA A 134 -5.45 -2.73 -14.67
CA ALA A 134 -4.22 -3.48 -14.82
C ALA A 134 -3.34 -2.92 -15.95
N LYS A 135 -3.93 -2.65 -17.10
CA LYS A 135 -3.21 -2.07 -18.26
C LYS A 135 -2.71 -0.65 -17.99
N GLU A 136 -3.56 0.22 -17.41
CA GLU A 136 -3.21 1.61 -17.13
C GLU A 136 -2.11 1.71 -16.07
N VAL A 137 -2.25 0.98 -14.96
CA VAL A 137 -1.27 1.01 -13.86
C VAL A 137 0.03 0.33 -14.25
N SER A 138 -0.01 -0.79 -14.98
CA SER A 138 1.20 -1.49 -15.41
C SER A 138 2.04 -0.65 -16.37
N SER A 139 1.42 0.06 -17.30
CA SER A 139 2.15 0.91 -18.26
C SER A 139 3.00 1.99 -17.57
N GLU A 140 2.53 2.54 -16.47
CA GLU A 140 3.28 3.54 -15.69
C GLU A 140 4.36 2.89 -14.81
N LEU A 141 4.06 1.75 -14.18
CA LEU A 141 5.04 1.06 -13.32
C LEU A 141 6.18 0.44 -14.12
N LEU A 142 5.94 -0.01 -15.35
CA LEU A 142 6.97 -0.54 -16.24
C LEU A 142 8.04 0.50 -16.60
N LYS A 143 7.68 1.78 -16.72
CA LYS A 143 8.65 2.86 -16.95
C LYS A 143 9.73 2.94 -15.85
N TRP A 144 9.38 2.56 -14.62
CA TRP A 144 10.32 2.47 -13.50
C TRP A 144 11.15 1.20 -13.55
N ILE A 145 10.52 0.07 -13.90
CA ILE A 145 11.22 -1.21 -14.06
C ILE A 145 12.28 -1.11 -15.16
N ASP A 146 11.98 -0.43 -16.26
CA ASP A 146 12.92 -0.20 -17.36
C ASP A 146 14.14 0.67 -16.97
N LYS A 147 13.98 1.48 -15.90
CA LYS A 147 15.07 2.24 -15.26
C LYS A 147 15.79 1.47 -14.14
N GLY A 148 15.50 0.17 -13.98
CA GLY A 148 16.13 -0.71 -12.99
C GLY A 148 15.50 -0.69 -11.59
N TYR A 149 14.33 -0.10 -11.41
CA TYR A 149 13.62 -0.09 -10.13
C TYR A 149 12.82 -1.39 -9.92
N LYS A 150 12.70 -1.83 -8.66
CA LYS A 150 11.68 -2.79 -8.23
C LYS A 150 10.45 -2.02 -7.74
N VAL A 151 9.29 -2.62 -7.89
CA VAL A 151 8.03 -2.06 -7.38
C VAL A 151 7.78 -2.61 -5.99
N VAL A 152 7.58 -1.74 -5.00
CA VAL A 152 7.24 -2.16 -3.63
C VAL A 152 5.83 -1.70 -3.30
N THR A 153 4.97 -2.65 -2.91
CA THR A 153 3.60 -2.40 -2.47
C THR A 153 3.53 -2.34 -0.94
N LEU A 154 2.66 -1.47 -0.43
CA LEU A 154 2.48 -1.25 1.01
C LEU A 154 1.18 -1.86 1.55
N THR A 155 0.47 -2.62 0.72
CA THR A 155 -0.80 -3.25 1.06
C THR A 155 -0.86 -4.62 0.39
N ALA A 156 -1.03 -5.67 1.19
CA ALA A 156 -0.99 -7.06 0.72
C ALA A 156 -1.97 -7.38 -0.41
N SER A 157 -3.17 -6.77 -0.40
CA SER A 157 -4.15 -6.94 -1.48
C SER A 157 -3.64 -6.40 -2.82
N CYS A 158 -2.93 -5.28 -2.81
CA CYS A 158 -2.34 -4.73 -4.04
C CYS A 158 -1.14 -5.57 -4.50
N GLY A 159 -0.32 -6.07 -3.57
CA GLY A 159 0.74 -7.02 -3.89
C GLY A 159 0.19 -8.28 -4.57
N LEU A 160 -0.88 -8.86 -4.03
CA LEU A 160 -1.57 -10.00 -4.62
C LEU A 160 -2.08 -9.69 -6.03
N MET A 161 -2.75 -8.54 -6.22
CA MET A 161 -3.25 -8.12 -7.54
C MET A 161 -2.13 -8.08 -8.59
N LEU A 162 -1.04 -7.38 -8.29
CA LEU A 162 0.04 -7.17 -9.26
C LEU A 162 0.85 -8.44 -9.52
N LYS A 163 1.03 -9.29 -8.51
CA LYS A 163 1.86 -10.52 -8.61
C LYS A 163 1.11 -11.70 -9.22
N PHE A 164 -0.20 -11.84 -8.93
CA PHE A 164 -0.94 -13.06 -9.23
C PHE A 164 -2.26 -12.83 -9.98
N GLU A 165 -3.13 -11.94 -9.49
CA GLU A 165 -4.46 -11.79 -10.07
C GLU A 165 -4.42 -11.21 -11.50
N TRP A 166 -3.59 -10.19 -11.73
CA TRP A 166 -3.44 -9.63 -13.08
C TRP A 166 -2.85 -10.63 -14.09
N PRO A 167 -1.79 -11.41 -13.76
CA PRO A 167 -1.33 -12.48 -14.65
C PRO A 167 -2.37 -13.56 -14.92
N LEU A 168 -3.23 -13.89 -13.97
CA LEU A 168 -4.33 -14.84 -14.18
C LEU A 168 -5.40 -14.28 -15.13
N LEU A 169 -5.72 -12.99 -15.01
CA LEU A 169 -6.72 -12.33 -15.88
C LEU A 169 -6.18 -12.01 -17.28
N LEU A 170 -4.87 -11.86 -17.41
CA LEU A 170 -4.18 -11.46 -18.65
C LEU A 170 -2.98 -12.39 -18.92
N PRO A 171 -3.21 -13.71 -19.11
CA PRO A 171 -2.13 -14.70 -19.16
C PRO A 171 -1.19 -14.53 -20.36
N ASP A 172 -1.62 -13.89 -21.43
CA ASP A 172 -0.81 -13.70 -22.64
C ASP A 172 -0.15 -12.30 -22.71
N ASN A 173 -0.36 -11.47 -21.69
CA ASN A 173 0.19 -10.13 -21.66
C ASN A 173 1.62 -10.14 -21.10
N GLY A 174 2.61 -9.89 -21.98
CA GLY A 174 4.04 -9.88 -21.62
C GLY A 174 4.41 -8.79 -20.61
N ASP A 175 3.77 -7.62 -20.67
CA ASP A 175 3.98 -6.50 -19.77
C ASP A 175 3.54 -6.83 -18.34
N ILE A 176 2.36 -7.43 -18.20
CA ILE A 176 1.85 -7.89 -16.91
C ILE A 176 2.76 -8.98 -16.32
N LYS A 177 3.22 -9.93 -17.14
CA LYS A 177 4.20 -10.95 -16.71
C LYS A 177 5.54 -10.36 -16.30
N LYS A 178 6.01 -9.33 -17.01
CA LYS A 178 7.23 -8.61 -16.66
C LYS A 178 7.06 -7.88 -15.34
N LEU A 179 5.97 -7.11 -15.17
CA LEU A 179 5.67 -6.39 -13.95
C LEU A 179 5.62 -7.34 -12.74
N SER A 180 4.86 -8.45 -12.83
CA SER A 180 4.65 -9.36 -11.70
C SER A 180 5.93 -9.91 -11.07
N LYS A 181 6.98 -10.11 -11.90
CA LYS A 181 8.31 -10.57 -11.46
C LYS A 181 9.14 -9.49 -10.77
N HIS A 182 8.70 -8.22 -10.82
CA HIS A 182 9.43 -7.08 -10.26
C HIS A 182 8.70 -6.43 -9.08
N VAL A 183 7.56 -7.02 -8.67
CA VAL A 183 6.75 -6.53 -7.54
C VAL A 183 7.12 -7.30 -6.26
N PHE A 184 7.27 -6.56 -5.18
CA PHE A 184 7.52 -7.06 -3.84
C PHE A 184 6.50 -6.46 -2.86
N ASP A 185 6.09 -7.24 -1.87
CA ASP A 185 5.51 -6.68 -0.65
C ASP A 185 6.62 -5.99 0.17
N ILE A 186 6.29 -4.96 0.93
CA ILE A 186 7.30 -4.22 1.72
C ILE A 186 8.04 -5.14 2.69
N ASP A 187 7.32 -6.05 3.37
CA ASP A 187 7.90 -6.97 4.33
C ASP A 187 8.87 -7.94 3.63
N GLU A 188 8.48 -8.44 2.45
CA GLU A 188 9.30 -9.30 1.61
C GLU A 188 10.60 -8.59 1.19
N TYR A 189 10.50 -7.32 0.79
CA TYR A 189 11.65 -6.54 0.33
C TYR A 189 12.62 -6.24 1.47
N ILE A 190 12.13 -5.89 2.67
CA ILE A 190 12.97 -5.67 3.85
C ILE A 190 13.67 -6.96 4.28
N VAL A 191 12.99 -8.09 4.25
CA VAL A 191 13.61 -9.41 4.55
C VAL A 191 14.69 -9.75 3.52
N ASP A 192 14.48 -9.41 2.25
CA ASP A 192 15.51 -9.63 1.22
C ASP A 192 16.76 -8.77 1.48
N ILE A 193 16.61 -7.52 1.90
CA ILE A 193 17.74 -6.67 2.34
C ILE A 193 18.44 -7.30 3.56
N ALA A 194 17.66 -7.71 4.57
CA ALA A 194 18.22 -8.29 5.79
C ALA A 194 19.08 -9.51 5.52
N ASN A 195 18.63 -10.37 4.61
CA ASN A 195 19.33 -11.61 4.26
C ASN A 195 20.58 -11.40 3.39
N LYS A 196 20.60 -10.39 2.53
CA LYS A 196 21.67 -10.19 1.55
C LYS A 196 22.73 -9.20 2.01
N GLU A 197 22.31 -8.08 2.59
CA GLU A 197 23.21 -6.99 2.97
C GLU A 197 23.17 -6.66 4.47
N GLY A 198 22.28 -7.29 5.23
CA GLY A 198 21.95 -6.93 6.60
C GLY A 198 21.18 -5.62 6.69
N LEU A 199 20.52 -5.35 7.81
CA LEU A 199 19.84 -4.08 8.03
C LEU A 199 20.77 -3.00 8.58
N ALA A 200 20.44 -1.74 8.33
CA ALA A 200 21.15 -0.60 8.91
C ALA A 200 21.06 -0.62 10.45
N PRO A 201 22.11 -0.21 11.18
CA PRO A 201 22.11 -0.22 12.63
C PRO A 201 21.08 0.73 13.23
N GLY A 202 20.77 0.52 14.53
CA GLY A 202 19.87 1.35 15.32
C GLY A 202 18.45 0.83 15.42
N LEU A 203 18.26 -0.49 15.28
CA LEU A 203 17.05 -1.16 15.76
C LEU A 203 17.14 -1.28 17.28
N SER A 204 16.08 -0.94 17.97
CA SER A 204 15.94 -1.07 19.43
C SER A 204 14.86 -2.08 19.78
N GLU A 205 14.93 -2.61 20.98
CA GLU A 205 13.94 -3.53 21.54
C GLU A 205 12.54 -2.91 21.53
N ILE A 206 11.53 -3.77 21.45
CA ILE A 206 10.11 -3.41 21.61
C ILE A 206 9.60 -4.11 22.86
N ASP A 207 9.18 -3.35 23.85
CA ASP A 207 8.59 -3.87 25.07
C ASP A 207 7.29 -4.62 24.80
N GLY A 208 7.07 -5.74 25.52
CA GLY A 208 5.81 -6.47 25.54
C GLY A 208 5.58 -7.46 24.39
N GLY A 209 6.47 -7.53 23.40
CA GLY A 209 6.33 -8.45 22.27
C GLY A 209 5.37 -7.97 21.18
N VAL A 210 5.27 -8.74 20.08
CA VAL A 210 4.47 -8.40 18.89
C VAL A 210 3.66 -9.60 18.42
N THR A 211 2.33 -9.46 18.39
CA THR A 211 1.45 -10.45 17.76
C THR A 211 1.27 -10.13 16.27
N VAL A 212 1.60 -11.09 15.40
CA VAL A 212 1.48 -10.95 13.95
C VAL A 212 0.21 -11.64 13.44
N HIS A 213 -0.71 -10.86 12.86
CA HIS A 213 -1.80 -11.42 12.07
C HIS A 213 -1.38 -11.54 10.60
N ASN A 214 -1.26 -12.77 10.12
CA ASN A 214 -0.95 -13.01 8.71
C ASN A 214 -2.22 -12.94 7.86
N ALA A 215 -2.46 -11.77 7.26
CA ALA A 215 -3.66 -11.48 6.45
C ALA A 215 -3.80 -12.44 5.26
N CYS A 216 -5.07 -12.73 4.85
CA CYS A 216 -5.37 -13.65 3.75
C CYS A 216 -4.61 -13.31 2.46
N HIS A 217 -4.58 -12.04 2.05
CA HIS A 217 -3.90 -11.61 0.83
C HIS A 217 -2.36 -11.68 0.94
N ALA A 218 -1.78 -11.58 2.15
CA ALA A 218 -0.36 -11.84 2.34
C ALA A 218 -0.04 -13.34 2.21
N ARG A 219 -0.91 -14.20 2.78
CA ARG A 219 -0.79 -15.68 2.65
C ARG A 219 -0.91 -16.13 1.19
N ALA A 220 -1.86 -15.56 0.44
CA ALA A 220 -2.10 -15.89 -0.96
C ALA A 220 -0.92 -15.51 -1.88
N GLN A 221 -0.01 -14.64 -1.44
CA GLN A 221 1.20 -14.33 -2.19
C GLN A 221 2.29 -15.41 -2.12
N ASN A 222 2.09 -16.50 -1.38
CA ASN A 222 3.04 -17.64 -1.25
C ASN A 222 4.47 -17.24 -0.85
N MET A 223 4.64 -16.11 -0.18
CA MET A 223 5.97 -15.58 0.24
C MET A 223 6.38 -16.00 1.66
N GLY A 224 5.54 -16.80 2.34
CA GLY A 224 5.71 -17.12 3.77
C GLY A 224 5.24 -15.96 4.67
N ILE A 225 5.56 -16.02 5.97
CA ILE A 225 5.15 -15.01 6.95
C ILE A 225 6.24 -13.92 7.02
N LYS A 226 6.37 -13.11 5.97
CA LYS A 226 7.44 -12.10 5.85
C LYS A 226 7.38 -11.03 6.94
N ALA A 227 6.19 -10.64 7.40
CA ALA A 227 6.04 -9.72 8.52
C ALA A 227 6.73 -10.25 9.79
N ARG A 228 6.56 -11.54 10.11
CA ARG A 228 7.26 -12.19 11.23
C ARG A 228 8.77 -12.19 11.00
N ASP A 229 9.19 -12.57 9.78
CA ASP A 229 10.62 -12.69 9.46
C ASP A 229 11.31 -11.32 9.46
N MET A 230 10.61 -10.25 9.08
CA MET A 230 11.07 -8.88 9.21
C MET A 230 11.23 -8.47 10.69
N LEU A 231 10.21 -8.74 11.51
CA LEU A 231 10.22 -8.39 12.94
C LEU A 231 11.32 -9.11 13.73
N LYS A 232 11.68 -10.34 13.36
CA LYS A 232 12.80 -11.09 13.97
C LYS A 232 14.16 -10.39 13.92
N ASN A 233 14.32 -9.38 13.06
CA ASN A 233 15.54 -8.56 13.04
C ASN A 233 15.59 -7.52 14.18
N ILE A 234 14.50 -7.33 14.91
CA ILE A 234 14.45 -6.43 16.07
C ILE A 234 15.02 -7.18 17.27
N PRO A 235 15.99 -6.59 18.01
CA PRO A 235 16.56 -7.24 19.18
C PRO A 235 15.48 -7.63 20.22
N ASN A 236 15.61 -8.84 20.78
CA ASN A 236 14.75 -9.38 21.85
C ASN A 236 13.23 -9.33 21.59
N VAL A 237 12.79 -9.21 20.33
CA VAL A 237 11.36 -9.26 19.99
C VAL A 237 10.79 -10.65 20.29
N LYS A 238 9.67 -10.70 21.02
CA LYS A 238 8.92 -11.92 21.37
C LYS A 238 7.62 -12.00 20.60
#